data_57ab2a3adbbc411191587ae4fdaafc8b
#
_entry.id   57ab2a3adbbc411191587ae4fdaafc8b
#
_cell.length_a   1.000
_cell.length_b   1.000
_cell.length_c   1.000
_cell.angle_alpha   90.00
_cell.angle_beta   90.00
_cell.angle_gamma   90.00
#
_symmetry.space_group_name_H-M   'P 1'
#
loop_
_entity.id
_entity.type
_entity.pdbx_description
1 polymer ?
#
loop_
_entity_poly.entity_id
_entity_poly.type
_entity_poly.pdbx_seq_one_letter_code
_entity_poly.pdbx_strand_id
1 'polypeptide(L)'
;GGARMQEGIISLMQMAKTSAALKRHSDAGLLYVPVLTDPTTGGVTASFAMLGDIILAEPGALIGFAGPRVIEQTIGQKLPEGFQRAEFQLEHGFVDAIVERKNLKITLNRILKMHHSREGFADFDPLRMDDNYEPTELMRERAARAKGLTPWEKVKAARKVDRPSATDYMENIFDEFMEFHGDRYFRDDPAIVGGVAYLDGQPVTVIGIQKGKDF
;
A
#
# COMPACT_ATOMS: atom_id res chain seq x y z
N GLY A 1 -7.19 19.46 9.08
CA GLY A 1 -6.76 20.82 8.77
C GLY A 1 -7.06 21.25 7.37
N GLY A 2 -6.89 22.54 7.12
CA GLY A 2 -7.09 23.16 5.81
C GLY A 2 -6.38 24.50 5.77
N ALA A 3 -6.06 25.00 4.60
CA ALA A 3 -5.51 26.33 4.44
C ALA A 3 -6.62 27.36 4.66
N ARG A 4 -6.30 28.45 5.35
CA ARG A 4 -7.25 29.53 5.58
C ARG A 4 -7.34 30.41 4.33
N MET A 5 -8.41 30.26 3.57
CA MET A 5 -8.62 30.94 2.27
C MET A 5 -8.59 32.47 2.41
N GLN A 6 -9.00 33.01 3.55
CA GLN A 6 -9.03 34.45 3.81
C GLN A 6 -7.62 35.09 3.85
N GLU A 7 -6.58 34.28 4.06
CA GLU A 7 -5.19 34.74 4.02
C GLU A 7 -4.61 34.76 2.61
N GLY A 8 -5.35 34.22 1.63
CA GLY A 8 -5.05 34.34 0.20
C GLY A 8 -3.64 33.91 -0.17
N ILE A 9 -2.87 34.84 -0.73
CA ILE A 9 -1.52 34.57 -1.26
C ILE A 9 -0.55 34.04 -0.20
N ILE A 10 -0.69 34.42 1.07
CA ILE A 10 0.17 33.93 2.15
C ILE A 10 -0.02 32.43 2.34
N SER A 11 -1.26 31.93 2.32
CA SER A 11 -1.56 30.50 2.38
C SER A 11 -0.94 29.74 1.19
N LEU A 12 -1.07 30.28 -0.03
CA LEU A 12 -0.47 29.70 -1.24
C LEU A 12 1.04 29.63 -1.15
N MET A 13 1.69 30.69 -0.67
CA MET A 13 3.14 30.72 -0.48
C MET A 13 3.60 29.69 0.56
N GLN A 14 2.85 29.49 1.66
CA GLN A 14 3.17 28.43 2.65
C GLN A 14 3.03 27.04 2.05
N MET A 15 1.99 26.77 1.24
CA MET A 15 1.83 25.51 0.52
C MET A 15 3.01 25.23 -0.41
N ALA A 16 3.39 26.22 -1.23
CA ALA A 16 4.55 26.11 -2.13
C ALA A 16 5.84 25.85 -1.35
N LYS A 17 6.07 26.56 -0.24
CA LYS A 17 7.24 26.39 0.62
C LYS A 17 7.32 24.98 1.23
N THR A 18 6.20 24.46 1.72
CA THR A 18 6.12 23.12 2.29
C THR A 18 6.37 22.06 1.23
N SER A 19 5.73 22.18 0.06
CA SER A 19 5.93 21.25 -1.06
C SER A 19 7.36 21.25 -1.57
N ALA A 20 8.01 22.43 -1.66
CA ALA A 20 9.42 22.52 -2.03
C ALA A 20 10.35 21.88 -0.98
N ALA A 21 10.02 21.98 0.30
CA ALA A 21 10.77 21.29 1.35
C ALA A 21 10.61 19.75 1.25
N LEU A 22 9.40 19.26 0.96
CA LEU A 22 9.14 17.83 0.72
C LEU A 22 9.85 17.33 -0.53
N LYS A 23 9.94 18.13 -1.59
CA LYS A 23 10.74 17.74 -2.76
C LYS A 23 12.21 17.51 -2.39
N ARG A 24 12.83 18.40 -1.60
CA ARG A 24 14.20 18.19 -1.11
C ARG A 24 14.33 16.97 -0.20
N HIS A 25 13.31 16.71 0.63
CA HIS A 25 13.23 15.52 1.47
C HIS A 25 13.22 14.23 0.63
N SER A 26 12.38 14.20 -0.40
CA SER A 26 12.29 13.09 -1.35
C SER A 26 13.59 12.90 -2.14
N ASP A 27 14.23 14.00 -2.62
CA ASP A 27 15.52 13.95 -3.32
C ASP A 27 16.65 13.37 -2.45
N ALA A 28 16.53 13.53 -1.12
CA ALA A 28 17.45 12.92 -0.15
C ALA A 28 17.13 11.43 0.12
N GLY A 29 16.12 10.87 -0.54
CA GLY A 29 15.69 9.49 -0.35
C GLY A 29 15.07 9.20 1.02
N LEU A 30 14.44 10.20 1.64
CA LEU A 30 13.83 10.09 2.96
C LEU A 30 12.33 9.82 2.84
N LEU A 31 11.83 8.93 3.70
CA LEU A 31 10.43 8.54 3.74
C LEU A 31 9.53 9.66 4.29
N TYR A 32 8.43 9.94 3.61
CA TYR A 32 7.39 10.86 4.07
C TYR A 32 6.05 10.14 4.26
N VAL A 33 5.55 10.10 5.49
CA VAL A 33 4.29 9.45 5.87
C VAL A 33 3.31 10.49 6.43
N PRO A 34 2.42 11.08 5.63
CA PRO A 34 1.33 11.89 6.16
C PRO A 34 0.25 11.02 6.81
N VAL A 35 -0.30 11.51 7.92
CA VAL A 35 -1.45 10.94 8.60
C VAL A 35 -2.63 11.90 8.46
N LEU A 36 -3.62 11.50 7.68
CA LEU A 36 -4.78 12.33 7.39
C LEU A 36 -5.84 12.17 8.47
N THR A 37 -6.12 13.26 9.15
CA THR A 37 -7.10 13.32 10.25
C THR A 37 -8.36 14.04 9.78
N ASP A 38 -9.45 13.95 10.56
CA ASP A 38 -10.71 14.64 10.25
C ASP A 38 -10.70 16.13 10.70
N PRO A 39 -10.98 17.09 9.82
CA PRO A 39 -10.95 17.00 8.36
C PRO A 39 -9.57 17.33 7.78
N THR A 40 -9.25 16.79 6.61
CA THR A 40 -8.13 17.20 5.76
C THR A 40 -8.68 17.71 4.43
N THR A 41 -8.71 19.03 4.24
CA THR A 41 -9.43 19.66 3.12
C THR A 41 -8.67 20.83 2.50
N GLY A 42 -9.14 21.30 1.36
CA GLY A 42 -8.64 22.50 0.68
C GLY A 42 -7.18 22.40 0.26
N GLY A 43 -6.45 23.47 0.50
CA GLY A 43 -5.05 23.57 0.10
C GLY A 43 -4.11 22.56 0.74
N VAL A 44 -4.44 22.01 1.90
CA VAL A 44 -3.66 20.94 2.55
C VAL A 44 -3.74 19.67 1.71
N THR A 45 -4.93 19.24 1.31
CA THR A 45 -5.10 18.09 0.42
C THR A 45 -4.46 18.34 -0.95
N ALA A 46 -4.66 19.53 -1.52
CA ALA A 46 -4.10 19.88 -2.84
C ALA A 46 -2.58 20.09 -2.85
N SER A 47 -1.91 19.93 -1.73
CA SER A 47 -0.47 20.15 -1.62
C SER A 47 0.22 19.01 -0.87
N PHE A 48 0.73 19.27 0.30
CA PHE A 48 1.63 18.34 1.00
C PHE A 48 0.97 17.06 1.54
N ALA A 49 -0.34 17.05 1.81
CA ALA A 49 -1.02 15.87 2.35
C ALA A 49 -1.00 14.68 1.38
N MET A 50 -1.08 14.96 0.06
CA MET A 50 -1.09 13.92 -0.98
C MET A 50 0.28 13.67 -1.62
N LEU A 51 1.36 14.20 -1.04
CA LEU A 51 2.75 13.98 -1.51
C LEU A 51 3.46 12.88 -0.73
N GLY A 52 2.73 12.12 0.10
CA GLY A 52 3.32 11.04 0.91
C GLY A 52 3.74 9.84 0.07
N ASP A 53 4.81 9.20 0.49
CA ASP A 53 5.22 7.89 -0.02
C ASP A 53 4.25 6.82 0.48
N ILE A 54 3.83 6.92 1.75
CA ILE A 54 2.80 6.10 2.39
C ILE A 54 1.81 7.04 3.06
N ILE A 55 0.56 7.05 2.62
CA ILE A 55 -0.50 7.93 3.13
C ILE A 55 -1.44 7.13 4.04
N LEU A 56 -1.45 7.46 5.32
CA LEU A 56 -2.36 6.86 6.29
C LEU A 56 -3.54 7.79 6.55
N ALA A 57 -4.71 7.23 6.82
CA ALA A 57 -5.88 7.99 7.24
C ALA A 57 -6.51 7.43 8.52
N GLU A 58 -7.12 8.30 9.33
CA GLU A 58 -7.99 7.85 10.41
C GLU A 58 -9.35 7.41 9.86
N PRO A 59 -10.03 6.41 10.49
CA PRO A 59 -11.35 5.97 10.06
C PRO A 59 -12.35 7.12 9.98
N GLY A 60 -13.13 7.16 8.91
CA GLY A 60 -14.17 8.15 8.69
C GLY A 60 -13.70 9.59 8.47
N ALA A 61 -12.40 9.86 8.39
CA ALA A 61 -11.85 11.19 8.15
C ALA A 61 -12.36 11.77 6.83
N LEU A 62 -12.80 13.03 6.84
CA LEU A 62 -13.16 13.77 5.64
C LEU A 62 -11.88 14.24 4.93
N ILE A 63 -11.66 13.73 3.73
CA ILE A 63 -10.46 14.01 2.92
C ILE A 63 -10.91 14.45 1.52
N GLY A 64 -10.63 15.70 1.17
CA GLY A 64 -11.03 16.24 -0.13
C GLY A 64 -10.61 17.69 -0.31
N PHE A 65 -10.79 18.23 -1.51
CA PHE A 65 -10.47 19.63 -1.79
C PHE A 65 -11.62 20.54 -1.34
N ALA A 66 -12.76 20.45 -2.00
CA ALA A 66 -13.96 21.19 -1.61
C ALA A 66 -14.80 20.37 -0.62
N GLY A 67 -15.41 21.05 0.36
CA GLY A 67 -16.31 20.40 1.29
C GLY A 67 -17.59 19.90 0.59
N PRO A 68 -18.27 18.85 1.14
CA PRO A 68 -19.47 18.26 0.53
C PRO A 68 -20.56 19.28 0.21
N ARG A 69 -20.84 20.21 1.09
CA ARG A 69 -21.85 21.29 0.86
C ARG A 69 -21.56 22.14 -0.37
N VAL A 70 -20.28 22.50 -0.56
CA VAL A 70 -19.87 23.32 -1.71
C VAL A 70 -20.06 22.54 -3.00
N ILE A 71 -19.70 21.26 -3.00
CA ILE A 71 -19.88 20.40 -4.17
C ILE A 71 -21.36 20.26 -4.49
N GLU A 72 -22.21 19.88 -3.53
CA GLU A 72 -23.65 19.69 -3.72
C GLU A 72 -24.34 20.97 -4.24
N GLN A 73 -23.97 22.13 -3.70
CA GLN A 73 -24.47 23.41 -4.18
C GLN A 73 -24.04 23.72 -5.62
N THR A 74 -22.83 23.31 -6.00
CA THR A 74 -22.27 23.58 -7.33
C THR A 74 -22.88 22.67 -8.39
N ILE A 75 -23.04 21.37 -8.09
CA ILE A 75 -23.57 20.39 -9.05
C ILE A 75 -25.09 20.25 -8.99
N GLY A 76 -25.76 20.80 -7.95
CA GLY A 76 -27.21 20.71 -7.74
C GLY A 76 -27.68 19.29 -7.40
N GLN A 77 -26.84 18.41 -6.94
CA GLN A 77 -27.16 17.02 -6.60
C GLN A 77 -26.59 16.65 -5.24
N LYS A 78 -27.27 15.72 -4.55
CA LYS A 78 -26.74 15.13 -3.31
C LYS A 78 -25.59 14.18 -3.63
N LEU A 79 -24.55 14.23 -2.81
CA LEU A 79 -23.41 13.32 -2.92
C LEU A 79 -23.78 11.92 -2.39
N PRO A 80 -23.17 10.87 -2.93
CA PRO A 80 -23.31 9.52 -2.39
C PRO A 80 -22.89 9.47 -0.90
N GLU A 81 -23.49 8.55 -0.16
CA GLU A 81 -23.10 8.30 1.23
C GLU A 81 -21.64 7.86 1.28
N GLY A 82 -20.88 8.37 2.26
CA GLY A 82 -19.46 8.08 2.42
C GLY A 82 -18.53 8.83 1.47
N PHE A 83 -19.04 9.63 0.55
CA PHE A 83 -18.20 10.41 -0.38
C PHE A 83 -17.18 11.27 0.35
N GLN A 84 -15.93 11.25 -0.14
CA GLN A 84 -14.76 11.91 0.47
C GLN A 84 -14.36 11.39 1.87
N ARG A 85 -14.91 10.28 2.36
CA ARG A 85 -14.42 9.67 3.59
C ARG A 85 -13.15 8.87 3.35
N ALA A 86 -12.41 8.57 4.41
CA ALA A 86 -11.17 7.80 4.34
C ALA A 86 -11.37 6.46 3.62
N GLU A 87 -12.49 5.79 3.87
CA GLU A 87 -12.85 4.52 3.24
C GLU A 87 -13.05 4.68 1.72
N PHE A 88 -13.71 5.75 1.31
CA PHE A 88 -13.86 6.11 -0.10
C PHE A 88 -12.50 6.39 -0.74
N GLN A 89 -11.60 7.09 -0.05
CA GLN A 89 -10.28 7.40 -0.55
C GLN A 89 -9.39 6.13 -0.68
N LEU A 90 -9.54 5.19 0.25
CA LEU A 90 -8.87 3.89 0.18
C LEU A 90 -9.35 3.08 -1.03
N GLU A 91 -10.68 2.95 -1.19
CA GLU A 91 -11.30 2.25 -2.32
C GLU A 91 -10.89 2.84 -3.69
N HIS A 92 -10.59 4.14 -3.72
CA HIS A 92 -10.21 4.86 -4.95
C HIS A 92 -8.69 5.03 -5.11
N GLY A 93 -7.87 4.35 -4.31
CA GLY A 93 -6.41 4.30 -4.45
C GLY A 93 -5.66 5.56 -3.98
N PHE A 94 -6.30 6.46 -3.25
CA PHE A 94 -5.66 7.70 -2.78
C PHE A 94 -4.99 7.58 -1.42
N VAL A 95 -5.34 6.57 -0.64
CA VAL A 95 -4.81 6.30 0.72
C VAL A 95 -4.32 4.87 0.77
N ASP A 96 -3.18 4.63 1.41
CA ASP A 96 -2.57 3.30 1.50
C ASP A 96 -3.18 2.42 2.58
N ALA A 97 -3.55 3.01 3.71
CA ALA A 97 -4.19 2.28 4.79
C ALA A 97 -5.01 3.20 5.71
N ILE A 98 -6.07 2.64 6.28
CA ILE A 98 -6.86 3.27 7.35
C ILE A 98 -6.41 2.72 8.68
N VAL A 99 -5.99 3.61 9.60
CA VAL A 99 -5.41 3.22 10.88
C VAL A 99 -6.10 3.96 12.02
N GLU A 100 -6.69 3.23 12.95
CA GLU A 100 -7.24 3.81 14.17
C GLU A 100 -6.14 4.51 14.99
N ARG A 101 -6.46 5.65 15.58
CA ARG A 101 -5.51 6.46 16.37
C ARG A 101 -4.75 5.67 17.45
N LYS A 102 -5.41 4.73 18.11
CA LYS A 102 -4.77 3.85 19.11
C LYS A 102 -3.66 2.98 18.55
N ASN A 103 -3.74 2.64 17.25
CA ASN A 103 -2.81 1.77 16.55
C ASN A 103 -1.73 2.52 15.76
N LEU A 104 -1.85 3.86 15.61
CA LEU A 104 -0.92 4.67 14.80
C LEU A 104 0.53 4.52 15.24
N LYS A 105 0.80 4.51 16.56
CA LYS A 105 2.16 4.38 17.09
C LYS A 105 2.81 3.05 16.63
N ILE A 106 2.07 1.95 16.70
CA ILE A 106 2.57 0.62 16.32
C ILE A 106 2.78 0.55 14.82
N THR A 107 1.80 1.03 14.03
CA THR A 107 1.85 1.06 12.57
C THR A 107 3.03 1.90 12.07
N LEU A 108 3.19 3.12 12.58
CA LEU A 108 4.31 3.99 12.22
C LEU A 108 5.67 3.38 12.59
N ASN A 109 5.76 2.74 13.77
CA ASN A 109 7.00 2.07 14.17
C ASN A 109 7.37 0.92 13.21
N ARG A 110 6.39 0.13 12.75
CA ARG A 110 6.61 -0.94 11.76
C ARG A 110 7.08 -0.36 10.43
N ILE A 111 6.36 0.63 9.89
CA ILE A 111 6.74 1.33 8.66
C ILE A 111 8.17 1.87 8.74
N LEU A 112 8.49 2.59 9.82
CA LEU A 112 9.81 3.20 9.99
C LEU A 112 10.92 2.15 10.11
N LYS A 113 10.69 1.05 10.83
CA LYS A 113 11.65 -0.05 10.92
C LYS A 113 11.95 -0.67 9.57
N MET A 114 10.90 -0.93 8.77
CA MET A 114 11.06 -1.53 7.44
C MET A 114 11.80 -0.62 6.45
N HIS A 115 11.78 0.70 6.68
CA HIS A 115 12.45 1.68 5.81
C HIS A 115 13.81 2.15 6.35
N HIS A 116 14.20 1.75 7.54
CA HIS A 116 15.45 2.21 8.18
C HIS A 116 16.69 1.37 7.80
N SER A 117 16.51 0.16 7.33
CA SER A 117 17.61 -0.79 7.08
C SER A 117 18.28 -0.56 5.74
N ARG A 118 19.11 0.49 5.64
CA ARG A 118 20.08 0.62 4.53
C ARG A 118 21.40 -0.14 4.77
N GLU A 119 21.67 -0.53 6.01
CA GLU A 119 22.84 -1.31 6.39
C GLU A 119 22.52 -2.81 6.24
N GLY A 120 23.08 -3.46 5.25
CA GLY A 120 22.96 -4.91 5.04
C GLY A 120 22.51 -5.35 3.65
N PHE A 121 22.02 -4.44 2.81
CA PHE A 121 21.66 -4.78 1.41
C PHE A 121 22.89 -5.10 0.53
N ALA A 122 24.09 -4.70 0.94
CA ALA A 122 25.30 -4.91 0.14
C ALA A 122 25.66 -6.40 -0.02
N ASP A 123 25.25 -7.26 0.92
CA ASP A 123 25.56 -8.68 0.92
C ASP A 123 24.36 -9.60 0.59
N PHE A 124 23.19 -9.03 0.35
CA PHE A 124 22.02 -9.80 -0.04
C PHE A 124 22.08 -10.13 -1.53
N ASP A 125 22.45 -11.35 -1.85
CA ASP A 125 22.34 -11.91 -3.20
C ASP A 125 21.03 -12.73 -3.30
N PRO A 126 19.98 -12.18 -3.91
CA PRO A 126 18.70 -12.89 -4.04
C PRO A 126 18.80 -14.13 -4.95
N LEU A 127 19.89 -14.26 -5.69
CA LEU A 127 20.16 -15.41 -6.56
C LEU A 127 21.08 -16.44 -5.90
N ARG A 128 21.58 -16.15 -4.68
CA ARG A 128 22.36 -17.10 -3.92
C ARG A 128 21.47 -18.23 -3.46
N MET A 129 21.43 -19.27 -4.27
CA MET A 129 20.82 -20.53 -3.85
C MET A 129 21.66 -21.12 -2.71
N ASP A 130 21.01 -21.60 -1.67
CA ASP A 130 21.70 -22.39 -0.65
C ASP A 130 22.24 -23.66 -1.31
N ASP A 131 23.56 -23.73 -1.48
CA ASP A 131 24.24 -24.88 -2.09
C ASP A 131 23.99 -26.19 -1.29
N ASN A 132 23.51 -26.05 -0.05
CA ASN A 132 23.15 -27.15 0.83
C ASN A 132 21.65 -27.46 0.85
N TYR A 133 20.83 -26.78 0.00
CA TYR A 133 19.40 -27.04 -0.05
C TYR A 133 19.12 -28.44 -0.59
N GLU A 134 18.70 -29.33 0.30
CA GLU A 134 18.20 -30.65 -0.06
C GLU A 134 16.66 -30.66 -0.06
N PRO A 135 16.01 -30.95 -1.21
CA PRO A 135 14.57 -31.11 -1.25
C PRO A 135 14.12 -32.20 -0.27
N THR A 136 13.07 -31.91 0.49
CA THR A 136 12.46 -32.90 1.39
C THR A 136 11.97 -34.12 0.59
N GLU A 137 11.83 -35.27 1.26
CA GLU A 137 11.33 -36.50 0.63
C GLU A 137 9.97 -36.27 -0.06
N LEU A 138 9.08 -35.52 0.62
CA LEU A 138 7.78 -35.11 0.06
C LEU A 138 7.94 -34.29 -1.24
N MET A 139 8.91 -33.40 -1.32
CA MET A 139 9.18 -32.64 -2.54
C MET A 139 9.70 -33.52 -3.67
N ARG A 140 10.58 -34.49 -3.34
CA ARG A 140 11.08 -35.46 -4.30
C ARG A 140 9.95 -36.35 -4.84
N GLU A 141 9.05 -36.83 -3.99
CA GLU A 141 7.85 -37.58 -4.41
C GLU A 141 6.91 -36.76 -5.30
N ARG A 142 6.65 -35.50 -4.92
CA ARG A 142 5.81 -34.58 -5.72
C ARG A 142 6.44 -34.28 -7.08
N ALA A 143 7.75 -34.10 -7.13
CA ALA A 143 8.48 -33.90 -8.38
C ALA A 143 8.43 -35.15 -9.27
N ALA A 144 8.57 -36.33 -8.69
CA ALA A 144 8.44 -37.60 -9.41
C ALA A 144 7.05 -37.82 -10.00
N ARG A 145 5.98 -37.54 -9.22
CA ARG A 145 4.60 -37.55 -9.72
C ARG A 145 4.40 -36.55 -10.85
N ALA A 146 4.95 -35.33 -10.75
CA ALA A 146 4.82 -34.31 -11.78
C ALA A 146 5.49 -34.70 -13.10
N LYS A 147 6.59 -35.48 -13.07
CA LYS A 147 7.28 -35.98 -14.28
C LYS A 147 6.42 -36.98 -15.07
N GLY A 148 5.54 -37.73 -14.41
CA GLY A 148 4.65 -38.72 -15.05
C GLY A 148 3.40 -38.12 -15.68
N LEU A 149 3.08 -36.85 -15.44
CA LEU A 149 1.89 -36.19 -15.98
C LEU A 149 2.03 -35.85 -17.44
N THR A 150 1.00 -36.11 -18.23
CA THR A 150 0.85 -35.59 -19.60
C THR A 150 0.81 -34.06 -19.60
N PRO A 151 1.12 -33.41 -20.74
CA PRO A 151 1.02 -31.95 -20.83
C PRO A 151 -0.35 -31.39 -20.39
N TRP A 152 -1.43 -32.08 -20.75
CA TRP A 152 -2.78 -31.69 -20.36
C TRP A 152 -3.06 -31.82 -18.87
N GLU A 153 -2.58 -32.88 -18.23
CA GLU A 153 -2.68 -33.05 -16.80
C GLU A 153 -1.88 -32.00 -16.02
N LYS A 154 -0.72 -31.59 -16.55
CA LYS A 154 0.03 -30.45 -15.98
C LYS A 154 -0.76 -29.14 -16.07
N VAL A 155 -1.42 -28.87 -17.18
CA VAL A 155 -2.30 -27.70 -17.34
C VAL A 155 -3.47 -27.76 -16.36
N LYS A 156 -4.14 -28.92 -16.22
CA LYS A 156 -5.21 -29.11 -15.24
C LYS A 156 -4.71 -28.90 -13.81
N ALA A 157 -3.56 -29.50 -13.46
CA ALA A 157 -2.97 -29.32 -12.13
C ALA A 157 -2.62 -27.87 -11.83
N ALA A 158 -2.09 -27.15 -12.83
CA ALA A 158 -1.77 -25.73 -12.69
C ALA A 158 -2.99 -24.83 -12.50
N ARG A 159 -4.15 -25.24 -12.99
CA ARG A 159 -5.42 -24.50 -12.93
C ARG A 159 -6.35 -24.93 -11.79
N LYS A 160 -5.93 -25.84 -10.93
CA LYS A 160 -6.75 -26.26 -9.79
C LYS A 160 -7.07 -25.08 -8.88
N VAL A 161 -8.31 -25.03 -8.40
CA VAL A 161 -8.81 -23.98 -7.51
C VAL A 161 -8.19 -24.08 -6.11
N ASP A 162 -7.85 -25.30 -5.68
CA ASP A 162 -7.26 -25.62 -4.38
C ASP A 162 -5.74 -25.32 -4.28
N ARG A 163 -5.14 -24.74 -5.32
CA ARG A 163 -3.75 -24.30 -5.25
C ARG A 163 -3.61 -23.04 -4.39
N PRO A 164 -2.49 -22.94 -3.65
CA PRO A 164 -2.20 -21.72 -2.90
C PRO A 164 -2.29 -20.47 -3.78
N SER A 165 -2.94 -19.44 -3.26
CA SER A 165 -3.02 -18.10 -3.84
C SER A 165 -1.79 -17.26 -3.49
N ALA A 166 -1.68 -16.06 -4.03
CA ALA A 166 -0.59 -15.14 -3.66
C ALA A 166 -0.60 -14.83 -2.16
N THR A 167 -1.79 -14.58 -1.58
CA THR A 167 -1.93 -14.33 -0.14
C THR A 167 -1.50 -15.52 0.71
N ASP A 168 -1.84 -16.76 0.30
CA ASP A 168 -1.39 -17.97 1.03
C ASP A 168 0.15 -18.07 1.05
N TYR A 169 0.84 -17.67 -0.05
CA TYR A 169 2.30 -17.60 -0.06
C TYR A 169 2.82 -16.48 0.83
N MET A 170 2.22 -15.29 0.79
CA MET A 170 2.63 -14.15 1.59
C MET A 170 2.55 -14.44 3.09
N GLU A 171 1.46 -15.04 3.54
CA GLU A 171 1.25 -15.41 4.95
C GLU A 171 2.22 -16.48 5.45
N ASN A 172 2.75 -17.34 4.57
CA ASN A 172 3.60 -18.47 4.96
C ASN A 172 5.10 -18.25 4.71
N ILE A 173 5.47 -17.25 3.90
CA ILE A 173 6.88 -17.00 3.54
C ILE A 173 7.42 -15.78 4.28
N PHE A 174 6.59 -14.76 4.45
CA PHE A 174 7.03 -13.46 4.97
C PHE A 174 6.57 -13.24 6.40
N ASP A 175 7.37 -12.52 7.15
CA ASP A 175 7.00 -12.00 8.46
C ASP A 175 6.46 -10.56 8.33
N GLU A 176 5.47 -10.23 9.16
CA GLU A 176 4.92 -8.88 9.30
C GLU A 176 4.46 -8.22 7.97
N PHE A 177 3.88 -8.99 7.04
CA PHE A 177 3.36 -8.41 5.81
C PHE A 177 2.36 -7.27 6.11
N MET A 178 2.57 -6.14 5.46
CA MET A 178 1.71 -4.96 5.55
C MET A 178 1.28 -4.56 4.14
N GLU A 179 0.00 -4.72 3.84
CA GLU A 179 -0.59 -4.38 2.56
C GLU A 179 -0.79 -2.88 2.42
N PHE A 180 -0.54 -2.36 1.22
CA PHE A 180 -0.79 -0.98 0.83
C PHE A 180 -1.66 -0.94 -0.42
N HIS A 181 -2.65 -0.04 -0.44
CA HIS A 181 -3.67 0.05 -1.50
C HIS A 181 -3.54 1.28 -2.39
N GLY A 182 -2.78 2.28 -1.96
CA GLY A 182 -2.72 3.60 -2.59
C GLY A 182 -1.66 3.73 -3.66
N ASP A 183 -1.99 3.52 -4.93
CA ASP A 183 -1.09 3.81 -6.05
C ASP A 183 -1.27 5.22 -6.64
N ARG A 184 -2.22 6.01 -6.11
CA ARG A 184 -2.61 7.37 -6.55
C ARG A 184 -3.24 7.42 -7.95
N TYR A 185 -3.55 6.26 -8.55
CA TYR A 185 -4.37 6.17 -9.75
C TYR A 185 -5.84 5.94 -9.37
N PHE A 186 -6.61 5.26 -10.17
CA PHE A 186 -8.03 5.10 -9.88
C PHE A 186 -8.36 3.65 -9.52
N ARG A 187 -8.93 3.45 -8.33
CA ARG A 187 -9.37 2.19 -7.74
C ARG A 187 -8.25 1.24 -7.32
N ASP A 188 -8.61 0.44 -6.32
CA ASP A 188 -7.88 -0.74 -5.92
C ASP A 188 -8.27 -1.93 -6.82
N ASP A 189 -7.31 -2.75 -7.20
CA ASP A 189 -7.55 -3.97 -7.99
C ASP A 189 -7.32 -5.21 -7.10
N PRO A 190 -8.38 -5.93 -6.70
CA PRO A 190 -8.25 -7.11 -5.84
C PRO A 190 -7.45 -8.26 -6.49
N ALA A 191 -7.12 -8.17 -7.78
CA ALA A 191 -6.23 -9.11 -8.44
C ALA A 191 -4.74 -8.87 -8.15
N ILE A 192 -4.39 -7.71 -7.56
CA ILE A 192 -3.03 -7.37 -7.16
C ILE A 192 -3.01 -7.14 -5.65
N VAL A 193 -2.13 -7.84 -4.96
CA VAL A 193 -1.85 -7.64 -3.53
C VAL A 193 -0.40 -7.19 -3.42
N GLY A 194 -0.18 -6.02 -2.83
CA GLY A 194 1.14 -5.43 -2.74
C GLY A 194 1.41 -4.78 -1.39
N GLY A 195 2.66 -4.77 -0.97
CA GLY A 195 3.02 -4.17 0.30
C GLY A 195 4.48 -4.40 0.67
N VAL A 196 4.77 -4.25 1.95
CA VAL A 196 6.11 -4.49 2.52
C VAL A 196 6.04 -5.60 3.56
N ALA A 197 7.14 -6.34 3.68
CA ALA A 197 7.25 -7.47 4.61
C ALA A 197 8.70 -7.66 5.03
N TYR A 198 8.95 -8.58 5.94
CA TYR A 198 10.29 -9.10 6.19
C TYR A 198 10.48 -10.49 5.59
N LEU A 199 11.64 -10.74 4.99
CA LEU A 199 12.12 -12.05 4.59
C LEU A 199 13.47 -12.27 5.30
N ASP A 200 13.52 -13.22 6.23
CA ASP A 200 14.70 -13.47 7.08
C ASP A 200 15.26 -12.19 7.75
N GLY A 201 14.34 -11.35 8.27
CA GLY A 201 14.69 -10.09 8.90
C GLY A 201 15.06 -8.95 7.95
N GLN A 202 15.07 -9.18 6.64
CA GLN A 202 15.31 -8.16 5.62
C GLN A 202 13.99 -7.58 5.11
N PRO A 203 13.84 -6.24 5.05
CA PRO A 203 12.65 -5.64 4.49
C PRO A 203 12.63 -5.80 2.98
N VAL A 204 11.49 -6.23 2.46
CA VAL A 204 11.27 -6.47 1.03
C VAL A 204 9.94 -5.90 0.59
N THR A 205 9.86 -5.45 -0.67
CA THR A 205 8.59 -5.17 -1.32
C THR A 205 8.05 -6.45 -1.91
N VAL A 206 6.78 -6.75 -1.61
CA VAL A 206 6.11 -7.97 -2.06
C VAL A 206 4.95 -7.56 -2.97
N ILE A 207 4.88 -8.16 -4.15
CA ILE A 207 3.80 -7.98 -5.10
C ILE A 207 3.32 -9.36 -5.55
N GLY A 208 2.03 -9.63 -5.38
CA GLY A 208 1.41 -10.88 -5.77
C GLY A 208 0.22 -10.68 -6.69
N ILE A 209 0.11 -11.52 -7.72
CA ILE A 209 -1.08 -11.59 -8.55
C ILE A 209 -2.02 -12.62 -7.93
N GLN A 210 -3.18 -12.15 -7.50
CA GLN A 210 -4.20 -12.98 -6.86
C GLN A 210 -5.04 -13.67 -7.91
N LYS A 211 -4.98 -14.99 -7.91
CA LYS A 211 -5.85 -15.80 -8.76
C LYS A 211 -7.22 -15.94 -8.10
N GLY A 212 -8.29 -15.65 -8.83
CA GLY A 212 -9.65 -15.92 -8.37
C GLY A 212 -9.87 -17.40 -8.01
N LYS A 213 -10.69 -17.64 -7.01
CA LYS A 213 -11.09 -18.99 -6.56
C LYS A 213 -12.36 -19.48 -7.27
N ASP A 214 -13.03 -18.58 -8.01
CA ASP A 214 -14.28 -18.85 -8.73
C ASP A 214 -14.06 -18.71 -10.24
N PHE A 215 -14.78 -19.49 -11.01
CA PHE A 215 -14.85 -19.44 -12.48
C PHE A 215 -16.24 -18.97 -12.89
#